data_d5f5f312b6e0787601f4ac2e59815eb8
#
_entry.id   d5f5f312b6e0787601f4ac2e59815eb8
#
_cell.length_a   1.000
_cell.length_b   1.000
_cell.length_c   1.000
_cell.angle_alpha   90.00
_cell.angle_beta   90.00
_cell.angle_gamma   90.00
#
_symmetry.space_group_name_H-M   'P 1'
#
loop_
_entity.id
_entity.type
_entity.pdbx_description
1 polymer ?
#
loop_
_entity_poly.entity_id
_entity_poly.type
_entity_poly.pdbx_seq_one_letter_code
_entity_poly.pdbx_strand_id
1 'polypeptide(L)' 'MTKKELVNYVKKLEKEMKQAAADLQFERAAQLRDVIFEYKARL' A
#
# COMPACT_ATOMS: atom_id res chain seq x y z
N MET A 1 -0.33 16.07 3.39
CA MET A 1 0.58 15.11 4.06
C MET A 1 2.03 15.54 3.92
N THR A 2 2.80 15.45 4.98
CA THR A 2 4.24 15.61 4.87
C THR A 2 4.84 14.37 4.22
N LYS A 3 6.07 14.50 3.74
CA LYS A 3 6.77 13.37 3.13
C LYS A 3 6.89 12.19 4.12
N LYS A 4 7.18 12.50 5.39
CA LYS A 4 7.29 11.49 6.43
C LYS A 4 5.97 10.74 6.64
N GLU A 5 4.88 11.49 6.70
CA GLU A 5 3.55 10.89 6.84
C GLU A 5 3.22 10.01 5.65
N LEU A 6 3.57 10.45 4.45
CA LEU A 6 3.33 9.71 3.23
C LEU A 6 4.10 8.39 3.22
N VAL A 7 5.37 8.43 3.62
CA VAL A 7 6.19 7.22 3.72
C VAL A 7 5.59 6.24 4.72
N ASN A 8 5.17 6.72 5.88
CA ASN A 8 4.58 5.88 6.91
C ASN A 8 3.27 5.24 6.43
N TYR A 9 2.47 6.01 5.71
CA TYR A 9 1.20 5.51 5.17
C TYR A 9 1.45 4.41 4.12
N VAL A 10 2.42 4.63 3.24
CA VAL A 10 2.80 3.63 2.23
C VAL A 10 3.26 2.34 2.90
N LYS A 11 4.08 2.44 3.95
CA LYS A 11 4.53 1.25 4.69
C LYS A 11 3.37 0.47 5.28
N LYS A 12 2.38 1.18 5.82
CA LYS A 12 1.18 0.56 6.37
C LYS A 12 0.40 -0.18 5.28
N LEU A 13 0.24 0.46 4.13
CA LEU A 13 -0.47 -0.15 3.00
C LEU A 13 0.27 -1.38 2.47
N GLU A 14 1.60 -1.32 2.43
CA GLU A 14 2.40 -2.47 2.00
C GLU A 14 2.19 -3.67 2.92
N LYS A 15 2.12 -3.42 4.22
CA LYS A 15 1.85 -4.47 5.19
C LYS A 15 0.47 -5.09 4.97
N GLU A 16 -0.53 -4.24 4.77
CA GLU A 16 -1.89 -4.70 4.50
C GLU A 16 -1.96 -5.49 3.19
N MET A 17 -1.24 -5.06 2.17
CA MET A 17 -1.17 -5.77 0.89
C MET A 17 -0.61 -7.18 1.07
N LYS A 18 0.47 -7.31 1.83
CA LYS A 18 1.08 -8.62 2.09
C LYS A 18 0.12 -9.52 2.86
N GLN A 19 -0.61 -8.96 3.81
CA GLN A 19 -1.58 -9.72 4.58
C GLN A 19 -2.73 -10.20 3.69
N ALA A 20 -3.22 -9.32 2.81
CA ALA A 20 -4.28 -9.69 1.88
C ALA A 20 -3.83 -10.83 0.95
N ALA A 21 -2.60 -10.75 0.46
CA ALA A 21 -2.05 -11.80 -0.40
C ALA A 21 -1.91 -13.12 0.37
N ALA A 22 -1.46 -13.07 1.62
CA ALA A 22 -1.34 -14.25 2.47
C ALA A 22 -2.71 -14.90 2.72
N ASP A 23 -3.76 -14.07 2.79
CA ASP A 23 -5.14 -14.55 2.97
C ASP A 23 -5.81 -14.92 1.66
N LEU A 24 -5.06 -14.94 0.56
CA LEU A 24 -5.54 -15.27 -0.78
C LEU A 24 -6.60 -14.28 -1.29
N GLN A 25 -6.60 -13.06 -0.76
CA GLN A 25 -7.48 -11.98 -1.22
C GLN A 25 -6.76 -11.19 -2.32
N PHE A 26 -6.67 -11.80 -3.48
CA PHE A 26 -5.85 -11.25 -4.56
C PHE A 26 -6.37 -9.93 -5.12
N GLU A 27 -7.69 -9.76 -5.21
CA GLU A 27 -8.28 -8.50 -5.68
C GLU A 27 -7.96 -7.35 -4.72
N ARG A 28 -8.07 -7.63 -3.41
CA ARG A 28 -7.75 -6.63 -2.41
C ARG A 28 -6.26 -6.28 -2.45
N ALA A 29 -5.41 -7.29 -2.57
CA ALA A 29 -3.97 -7.06 -2.67
C ALA A 29 -3.63 -6.22 -3.90
N ALA A 30 -4.29 -6.47 -5.03
CA ALA A 30 -4.08 -5.70 -6.25
C ALA A 30 -4.54 -4.25 -6.08
N GLN A 31 -5.67 -4.02 -5.45
CA GLN A 31 -6.16 -2.67 -5.17
C GLN A 31 -5.20 -1.90 -4.27
N LEU A 32 -4.70 -2.56 -3.23
CA LEU A 32 -3.72 -1.95 -2.33
C LEU A 32 -2.43 -1.62 -3.06
N ARG A 33 -1.98 -2.50 -3.94
CA ARG A 33 -0.79 -2.26 -4.77
C ARG A 33 -0.96 -1.01 -5.63
N ASP A 34 -2.11 -0.86 -6.27
CA ASP A 34 -2.37 0.29 -7.13
C ASP A 34 -2.34 1.60 -6.34
N VAL A 35 -2.94 1.59 -5.16
CA VAL A 35 -2.93 2.76 -4.27
C VAL A 35 -1.49 3.08 -3.83
N ILE A 36 -0.71 2.04 -3.51
CA ILE A 36 0.70 2.22 -3.13
C ILE A 36 1.48 2.89 -4.26
N PHE A 37 1.30 2.45 -5.50
CA PHE A 37 1.97 3.05 -6.64
C PHE A 37 1.62 4.53 -6.80
N GLU A 38 0.36 4.89 -6.61
CA GLU A 38 -0.06 6.29 -6.67
C GLU A 38 0.64 7.14 -5.61
N TYR A 39 0.72 6.64 -4.39
CA TYR A 39 1.38 7.39 -3.32
C TYR A 39 2.89 7.45 -3.51
N LYS A 40 3.51 6.37 -3.97
CA LYS A 40 4.95 6.38 -4.26
C LYS A 40 5.29 7.37 -5.36
N ALA A 41 4.42 7.56 -6.32
CA ALA A 41 4.64 8.55 -7.38
C ALA A 41 4.71 9.99 -6.85
N ARG A 42 4.18 10.23 -5.66
CA ARG A 42 4.22 11.54 -5.01
C ARG A 42 5.48 11.74 -4.15
N LEU A 43 6.22 10.69 -3.92
CA LEU A 43 7.46 10.78 -3.18
C LEU A 43 8.59 11.22 -4.09
#